data_df0f849b5a9e9feeb163af97c5c1c547
#
_entry.id   df0f849b5a9e9feeb163af97c5c1c547
#
_cell.length_a   1.000
_cell.length_b   1.000
_cell.length_c   1.000
_cell.angle_alpha   90.00
_cell.angle_beta   90.00
_cell.angle_gamma   90.00
#
_symmetry.space_group_name_H-M   'P 1'
#
loop_
_entity.id
_entity.type
_entity.pdbx_description
1 polymer ?
#
loop_
_entity_poly.entity_id
_entity_poly.type
_entity_poly.pdbx_seq_one_letter_code
_entity_poly.pdbx_strand_id
1 'polypeptide(L)'
;MGFLSLFVTVSSVAAQTGTTVPAVETIVARMARARAENRQRFRSYVVTREYKLFGKERQNIKSQVIAEVTFVPPDSKKYAFQKSSGAGLTGRIVGRMLESEAEIAKDYRSTDISSNNYDFRFIREEEWAGRRCYVLELTPRRKEKNLVRGNIWVDADTYLVHRTEAEPAKSLSWWVRDVRMVFVYGNVEGMWLQTASEATAIVRILGEHTIVSQDVKYNIDELVANGRRRDSHLDIPRAGSTTRQSSLSK
;
A
#
# COMPACT_ATOMS: atom_id res chain seq x y z
N MET A 1 -10.74 77.84 -27.53
CA MET A 1 -10.65 76.50 -28.16
C MET A 1 -10.15 75.53 -27.09
N GLY A 2 -11.06 74.80 -26.46
CA GLY A 2 -10.75 73.83 -25.41
C GLY A 2 -10.85 72.41 -25.99
N PHE A 3 -9.77 71.67 -25.91
CA PHE A 3 -9.72 70.24 -26.26
C PHE A 3 -10.17 69.40 -25.06
N LEU A 4 -11.30 68.73 -25.22
CA LEU A 4 -11.81 67.77 -24.24
C LEU A 4 -11.21 66.39 -24.54
N SER A 5 -10.25 65.93 -23.74
CA SER A 5 -9.68 64.57 -23.85
C SER A 5 -10.60 63.57 -23.16
N LEU A 6 -11.18 62.68 -23.93
CA LEU A 6 -12.00 61.56 -23.46
C LEU A 6 -11.08 60.40 -23.06
N PHE A 7 -10.89 60.11 -21.77
CA PHE A 7 -10.20 58.89 -21.28
C PHE A 7 -11.21 57.73 -21.26
N VAL A 8 -10.96 56.77 -22.19
CA VAL A 8 -11.67 55.47 -22.16
C VAL A 8 -10.86 54.52 -21.30
N THR A 9 -11.41 54.23 -20.11
CA THR A 9 -10.86 53.18 -19.24
C THR A 9 -11.36 51.82 -19.68
N VAL A 10 -10.49 51.01 -20.27
CA VAL A 10 -10.77 49.59 -20.59
C VAL A 10 -10.58 48.77 -19.32
N SER A 11 -11.69 48.41 -18.67
CA SER A 11 -11.66 47.45 -17.55
C SER A 11 -11.45 46.05 -18.08
N SER A 12 -10.25 45.50 -17.91
CA SER A 12 -9.94 44.09 -18.19
C SER A 12 -10.62 43.23 -17.12
N VAL A 13 -11.73 42.57 -17.46
CA VAL A 13 -12.31 41.50 -16.66
C VAL A 13 -11.39 40.29 -16.82
N ALA A 14 -10.56 40.04 -15.83
CA ALA A 14 -9.84 38.79 -15.70
C ALA A 14 -10.85 37.68 -15.46
N ALA A 15 -11.13 36.87 -16.47
CA ALA A 15 -11.90 35.66 -16.33
C ALA A 15 -11.12 34.72 -15.38
N GLN A 16 -11.57 34.61 -14.15
CA GLN A 16 -11.12 33.55 -13.23
C GLN A 16 -11.58 32.22 -13.85
N THR A 17 -10.67 31.51 -14.50
CA THR A 17 -10.85 30.09 -14.86
C THR A 17 -10.82 29.28 -13.57
N GLY A 18 -11.92 29.35 -12.81
CA GLY A 18 -12.15 28.43 -11.70
C GLY A 18 -12.18 27.02 -12.26
N THR A 19 -11.17 26.23 -11.94
CA THR A 19 -11.10 24.82 -12.31
C THR A 19 -12.29 24.13 -11.64
N THR A 20 -13.33 23.87 -12.39
CA THR A 20 -14.54 23.20 -11.87
C THR A 20 -14.15 21.79 -11.41
N VAL A 21 -14.48 21.45 -10.16
CA VAL A 21 -14.24 20.10 -9.62
C VAL A 21 -15.00 19.09 -10.48
N PRO A 22 -14.34 18.04 -11.00
CA PRO A 22 -15.03 17.01 -11.77
C PRO A 22 -16.09 16.28 -10.93
N ALA A 23 -17.14 15.78 -11.56
CA ALA A 23 -18.10 14.91 -10.90
C ALA A 23 -17.40 13.69 -10.27
N VAL A 24 -17.91 13.19 -9.15
CA VAL A 24 -17.29 12.10 -8.40
C VAL A 24 -17.12 10.83 -9.24
N GLU A 25 -18.09 10.55 -10.12
CA GLU A 25 -18.06 9.44 -11.07
C GLU A 25 -16.87 9.56 -12.04
N THR A 26 -16.57 10.78 -12.48
CA THR A 26 -15.43 11.06 -13.35
C THR A 26 -14.11 10.85 -12.60
N ILE A 27 -14.02 11.30 -11.36
CA ILE A 27 -12.83 11.07 -10.52
C ILE A 27 -12.62 9.57 -10.34
N VAL A 28 -13.64 8.82 -9.95
CA VAL A 28 -13.59 7.37 -9.73
C VAL A 28 -13.20 6.60 -11.01
N ALA A 29 -13.75 7.00 -12.17
CA ALA A 29 -13.38 6.39 -13.44
C ALA A 29 -11.91 6.62 -13.80
N ARG A 30 -11.38 7.83 -13.56
CA ARG A 30 -9.96 8.16 -13.77
C ARG A 30 -9.04 7.45 -12.77
N MET A 31 -9.47 7.32 -11.52
CA MET A 31 -8.76 6.48 -10.51
C MET A 31 -8.64 5.03 -10.97
N ALA A 32 -9.73 4.46 -11.49
CA ALA A 32 -9.72 3.08 -11.99
C ALA A 32 -8.71 2.90 -13.13
N ARG A 33 -8.65 3.85 -14.07
CA ARG A 33 -7.69 3.87 -15.17
C ARG A 33 -6.25 4.01 -14.65
N ALA A 34 -5.98 5.01 -13.81
CA ALA A 34 -4.66 5.26 -13.23
C ALA A 34 -4.12 4.03 -12.47
N ARG A 35 -4.99 3.35 -11.70
CA ARG A 35 -4.67 2.12 -11.01
C ARG A 35 -4.33 0.98 -11.99
N ALA A 36 -5.11 0.81 -13.06
CA ALA A 36 -4.83 -0.22 -14.07
C ALA A 36 -3.49 0.02 -14.76
N GLU A 37 -3.20 1.27 -15.14
CA GLU A 37 -1.91 1.67 -15.73
C GLU A 37 -0.75 1.45 -14.76
N ASN A 38 -0.92 1.78 -13.48
CA ASN A 38 0.08 1.52 -12.44
C ASN A 38 0.37 0.02 -12.29
N ARG A 39 -0.65 -0.84 -12.31
CA ARG A 39 -0.44 -2.30 -12.23
C ARG A 39 0.35 -2.87 -13.39
N GLN A 40 0.23 -2.31 -14.59
CA GLN A 40 1.04 -2.72 -15.74
C GLN A 40 2.53 -2.43 -15.56
N ARG A 41 2.87 -1.51 -14.66
CA ARG A 41 4.27 -1.14 -14.35
C ARG A 41 4.87 -2.00 -13.22
N PHE A 42 4.09 -2.87 -12.59
CA PHE A 42 4.58 -3.68 -11.49
C PHE A 42 5.65 -4.65 -11.95
N ARG A 43 6.79 -4.60 -11.26
CA ARG A 43 7.94 -5.50 -11.40
C ARG A 43 8.14 -6.26 -10.09
N SER A 44 8.91 -7.33 -10.14
CA SER A 44 9.32 -8.03 -8.93
C SER A 44 10.21 -7.13 -8.07
N TYR A 45 9.95 -7.15 -6.77
CA TYR A 45 10.77 -6.43 -5.80
C TYR A 45 10.88 -7.17 -4.48
N VAL A 46 11.94 -6.85 -3.77
CA VAL A 46 12.12 -7.19 -2.36
C VAL A 46 12.19 -5.89 -1.60
N VAL A 47 11.39 -5.74 -0.55
CA VAL A 47 11.41 -4.56 0.31
C VAL A 47 11.73 -4.95 1.74
N THR A 48 12.68 -4.24 2.35
CA THR A 48 12.91 -4.28 3.79
C THR A 48 11.94 -3.32 4.47
N ARG A 49 11.05 -3.86 5.31
CA ARG A 49 10.04 -3.09 6.04
C ARG A 49 10.28 -3.14 7.53
N GLU A 50 10.31 -1.97 8.13
CA GLU A 50 10.45 -1.79 9.56
C GLU A 50 9.08 -1.59 10.21
N TYR A 51 8.82 -2.28 11.32
CA TYR A 51 7.63 -2.12 12.15
C TYR A 51 8.05 -1.70 13.55
N LYS A 52 7.43 -0.64 14.07
CA LYS A 52 7.63 -0.12 15.43
C LYS A 52 6.32 -0.12 16.19
N LEU A 53 6.31 -0.71 17.38
CA LEU A 53 5.17 -0.69 18.29
C LEU A 53 5.40 0.36 19.38
N PHE A 54 4.40 1.20 19.58
CA PHE A 54 4.36 2.21 20.62
C PHE A 54 3.17 1.94 21.56
N GLY A 55 3.30 2.36 22.82
CA GLY A 55 2.17 2.47 23.74
C GLY A 55 1.50 3.84 23.63
N LYS A 56 0.57 4.13 24.55
CA LYS A 56 -0.28 5.33 24.59
C LYS A 56 0.47 6.65 24.40
N GLU A 57 1.63 6.81 25.04
CA GLU A 57 2.38 8.08 25.01
C GLU A 57 3.25 8.25 23.76
N ARG A 58 3.41 7.21 22.93
CA ARG A 58 4.21 7.22 21.69
C ARG A 58 5.67 7.68 21.82
N GLN A 59 6.17 7.91 23.06
CA GLN A 59 7.52 8.43 23.31
C GLN A 59 8.60 7.37 23.14
N ASN A 60 8.29 6.11 23.48
CA ASN A 60 9.26 5.02 23.46
C ASN A 60 8.79 3.86 22.58
N ILE A 61 9.70 3.33 21.78
CA ILE A 61 9.49 2.12 21.01
C ILE A 61 9.49 0.93 21.97
N LYS A 62 8.34 0.25 22.10
CA LYS A 62 8.21 -0.96 22.94
C LYS A 62 8.80 -2.20 22.28
N SER A 63 8.72 -2.24 20.96
CA SER A 63 9.21 -3.36 20.16
C SER A 63 9.40 -2.95 18.71
N GLN A 64 10.34 -3.60 18.05
CA GLN A 64 10.68 -3.39 16.65
C GLN A 64 10.79 -4.73 15.94
N VAL A 65 10.27 -4.80 14.73
CA VAL A 65 10.37 -5.96 13.84
C VAL A 65 10.83 -5.47 12.48
N ILE A 66 11.80 -6.17 11.89
CA ILE A 66 12.23 -5.97 10.51
C ILE A 66 11.83 -7.22 9.73
N ALA A 67 11.09 -7.03 8.67
CA ALA A 67 10.68 -8.08 7.76
C ALA A 67 11.11 -7.75 6.33
N GLU A 68 11.46 -8.77 5.60
CA GLU A 68 11.64 -8.71 4.16
C GLU A 68 10.35 -9.18 3.49
N VAL A 69 9.83 -8.37 2.59
CA VAL A 69 8.63 -8.69 1.81
C VAL A 69 9.01 -8.79 0.34
N THR A 70 8.79 -9.95 -0.23
CA THR A 70 9.02 -10.25 -1.65
C THR A 70 7.70 -10.20 -2.39
N PHE A 71 7.65 -9.42 -3.47
CA PHE A 71 6.52 -9.39 -4.39
C PHE A 71 6.94 -9.87 -5.77
N VAL A 72 6.13 -10.75 -6.34
CA VAL A 72 6.28 -11.20 -7.73
C VAL A 72 4.93 -11.03 -8.42
N PRO A 73 4.83 -10.19 -9.46
CA PRO A 73 3.60 -10.04 -10.22
C PRO A 73 3.08 -11.38 -10.76
N PRO A 74 1.77 -11.54 -10.91
CA PRO A 74 0.74 -10.52 -10.70
C PRO A 74 0.25 -10.39 -9.25
N ASP A 75 0.48 -11.40 -8.37
CA ASP A 75 -0.26 -11.57 -7.12
C ASP A 75 0.51 -12.30 -6.01
N SER A 76 1.74 -12.73 -6.26
CA SER A 76 2.51 -13.48 -5.26
C SER A 76 3.23 -12.52 -4.31
N LYS A 77 2.87 -12.60 -3.02
CA LYS A 77 3.54 -11.89 -1.96
C LYS A 77 4.00 -12.88 -0.87
N LYS A 78 5.26 -12.80 -0.48
CA LYS A 78 5.88 -13.63 0.58
C LYS A 78 6.62 -12.74 1.54
N TYR A 79 6.85 -13.23 2.76
CA TYR A 79 7.62 -12.47 3.75
C TYR A 79 8.52 -13.38 4.57
N ALA A 80 9.60 -12.80 5.10
CA ALA A 80 10.51 -13.42 6.05
C ALA A 80 10.90 -12.41 7.13
N PHE A 81 10.93 -12.84 8.39
CA PHE A 81 11.44 -12.00 9.48
C PHE A 81 12.96 -12.01 9.46
N GLN A 82 13.56 -10.83 9.49
CA GLN A 82 15.01 -10.67 9.58
C GLN A 82 15.47 -10.41 11.01
N LYS A 83 14.75 -9.58 11.75
CA LYS A 83 15.09 -9.18 13.12
C LYS A 83 13.83 -8.86 13.91
N SER A 84 13.80 -9.29 15.16
CA SER A 84 12.77 -8.93 16.12
C SER A 84 13.40 -8.58 17.44
N SER A 85 13.01 -7.47 18.05
CA SER A 85 13.39 -7.05 19.39
C SER A 85 12.15 -6.69 20.21
N GLY A 86 12.17 -6.99 21.51
CA GLY A 86 11.03 -6.75 22.41
C GLY A 86 10.09 -7.96 22.56
N ALA A 87 8.90 -7.73 23.10
CA ALA A 87 7.96 -8.81 23.40
C ALA A 87 7.49 -9.54 22.13
N GLY A 88 7.48 -10.88 22.15
CA GLY A 88 7.09 -11.75 21.04
C GLY A 88 5.65 -11.54 20.52
N LEU A 89 4.83 -10.74 21.23
CA LEU A 89 3.51 -10.32 20.80
C LEU A 89 3.55 -9.50 19.50
N THR A 90 4.52 -8.57 19.37
CA THR A 90 4.65 -7.73 18.17
C THR A 90 4.95 -8.56 16.93
N GLY A 91 5.84 -9.53 17.03
CA GLY A 91 6.14 -10.45 15.93
C GLY A 91 4.88 -11.21 15.47
N ARG A 92 4.02 -11.63 16.39
CA ARG A 92 2.73 -12.27 16.05
C ARG A 92 1.74 -11.32 15.38
N ILE A 93 1.66 -10.07 15.84
CA ILE A 93 0.80 -9.06 15.22
C ILE A 93 1.29 -8.76 13.80
N VAL A 94 2.58 -8.48 13.63
CA VAL A 94 3.20 -8.22 12.32
C VAL A 94 3.04 -9.42 11.39
N GLY A 95 3.24 -10.66 11.88
CA GLY A 95 3.03 -11.88 11.11
C GLY A 95 1.60 -11.95 10.53
N ARG A 96 0.58 -11.72 11.36
CA ARG A 96 -0.82 -11.71 10.90
C ARG A 96 -1.11 -10.59 9.90
N MET A 97 -0.49 -9.42 10.07
CA MET A 97 -0.63 -8.32 9.09
C MET A 97 -0.04 -8.73 7.73
N LEU A 98 1.15 -9.31 7.72
CA LEU A 98 1.83 -9.77 6.50
C LEU A 98 1.11 -10.95 5.84
N GLU A 99 0.58 -11.89 6.62
CA GLU A 99 -0.29 -12.98 6.13
C GLU A 99 -1.52 -12.41 5.43
N SER A 100 -2.21 -11.44 6.08
CA SER A 100 -3.37 -10.77 5.49
C SER A 100 -3.01 -10.03 4.19
N GLU A 101 -1.87 -9.33 4.14
CA GLU A 101 -1.39 -8.71 2.91
C GLU A 101 -1.13 -9.73 1.78
N ALA A 102 -0.56 -10.89 2.12
CA ALA A 102 -0.29 -11.94 1.14
C ALA A 102 -1.59 -12.56 0.59
N GLU A 103 -2.59 -12.77 1.45
CA GLU A 103 -3.91 -13.24 1.01
C GLU A 103 -4.66 -12.20 0.16
N ILE A 104 -4.64 -10.93 0.55
CA ILE A 104 -5.22 -9.83 -0.22
C ILE A 104 -4.56 -9.73 -1.60
N ALA A 105 -3.26 -9.96 -1.69
CA ALA A 105 -2.54 -9.89 -2.97
C ALA A 105 -3.07 -10.92 -3.98
N LYS A 106 -3.48 -12.13 -3.53
CA LYS A 106 -4.02 -13.20 -4.40
C LYS A 106 -5.37 -12.82 -5.01
N ASP A 107 -6.21 -12.08 -4.28
CA ASP A 107 -7.50 -11.57 -4.75
C ASP A 107 -7.65 -10.08 -4.44
N TYR A 108 -6.77 -9.27 -5.06
CA TYR A 108 -6.78 -7.83 -4.85
C TYR A 108 -8.08 -7.16 -5.28
N ARG A 109 -8.85 -7.77 -6.22
CA ARG A 109 -10.10 -7.20 -6.73
C ARG A 109 -11.20 -7.18 -5.68
N SER A 110 -11.16 -8.08 -4.71
CA SER A 110 -12.14 -8.11 -3.61
C SER A 110 -11.98 -6.97 -2.62
N THR A 111 -10.81 -6.31 -2.60
CA THR A 111 -10.48 -5.26 -1.63
C THR A 111 -10.04 -3.94 -2.25
N ASP A 112 -9.84 -3.89 -3.57
CA ASP A 112 -9.36 -2.68 -4.24
C ASP A 112 -10.34 -1.50 -4.07
N ILE A 113 -9.79 -0.29 -4.06
CA ILE A 113 -10.59 0.96 -3.98
C ILE A 113 -11.25 1.19 -5.33
N SER A 114 -12.41 0.58 -5.54
CA SER A 114 -13.20 0.63 -6.78
C SER A 114 -14.70 0.71 -6.50
N SER A 115 -15.49 1.08 -7.51
CA SER A 115 -16.94 1.10 -7.43
C SER A 115 -17.58 -0.28 -7.19
N ASN A 116 -16.84 -1.38 -7.39
CA ASN A 116 -17.30 -2.71 -7.04
C ASN A 116 -17.34 -2.94 -5.52
N ASN A 117 -16.43 -2.29 -4.79
CA ASN A 117 -16.27 -2.48 -3.36
C ASN A 117 -16.78 -1.32 -2.53
N TYR A 118 -16.87 -0.10 -3.11
CA TYR A 118 -17.17 1.13 -2.39
C TYR A 118 -18.15 2.03 -3.11
N ASP A 119 -18.95 2.75 -2.34
CA ASP A 119 -19.61 3.98 -2.73
C ASP A 119 -18.68 5.15 -2.36
N PHE A 120 -18.66 6.18 -3.22
CA PHE A 120 -17.78 7.33 -3.09
C PHE A 120 -18.61 8.59 -2.93
N ARG A 121 -18.17 9.49 -2.04
CA ARG A 121 -18.73 10.83 -1.90
C ARG A 121 -17.60 11.85 -1.90
N PHE A 122 -17.69 12.87 -2.76
CA PHE A 122 -16.76 14.00 -2.74
C PHE A 122 -16.97 14.83 -1.46
N ILE A 123 -15.89 15.14 -0.75
CA ILE A 123 -15.91 15.93 0.49
C ILE A 123 -15.40 17.34 0.22
N ARG A 124 -14.19 17.46 -0.33
CA ARG A 124 -13.51 18.74 -0.60
C ARG A 124 -12.28 18.55 -1.47
N GLU A 125 -11.74 19.68 -1.94
CA GLU A 125 -10.35 19.76 -2.38
C GLU A 125 -9.48 20.13 -1.16
N GLU A 126 -8.25 19.60 -1.17
CA GLU A 126 -7.27 19.87 -0.12
C GLU A 126 -5.86 19.72 -0.69
N GLU A 127 -4.95 20.59 -0.25
CA GLU A 127 -3.54 20.37 -0.53
C GLU A 127 -2.95 19.38 0.47
N TRP A 128 -2.31 18.34 -0.03
CA TRP A 128 -1.59 17.36 0.78
C TRP A 128 -0.20 17.12 0.20
N ALA A 129 0.84 17.30 1.04
CA ALA A 129 2.24 17.16 0.64
C ALA A 129 2.62 17.97 -0.63
N GLY A 130 2.09 19.22 -0.74
CA GLY A 130 2.35 20.13 -1.86
C GLY A 130 1.59 19.76 -3.16
N ARG A 131 0.59 18.89 -3.08
CA ARG A 131 -0.21 18.46 -4.22
C ARG A 131 -1.71 18.69 -3.98
N ARG A 132 -2.40 19.18 -5.00
CA ARG A 132 -3.85 19.32 -4.96
C ARG A 132 -4.49 17.94 -5.02
N CYS A 133 -5.35 17.65 -4.04
CA CYS A 133 -6.03 16.37 -3.93
C CYS A 133 -7.54 16.55 -3.82
N TYR A 134 -8.29 15.62 -4.41
CA TYR A 134 -9.68 15.41 -4.12
C TYR A 134 -9.81 14.49 -2.91
N VAL A 135 -10.49 14.93 -1.86
CA VAL A 135 -10.80 14.09 -0.70
C VAL A 135 -12.15 13.44 -0.94
N LEU A 136 -12.13 12.11 -1.03
CA LEU A 136 -13.33 11.30 -1.19
C LEU A 136 -13.55 10.46 0.06
N GLU A 137 -14.81 10.39 0.51
CA GLU A 137 -15.23 9.41 1.51
C GLU A 137 -15.51 8.07 0.85
N LEU A 138 -15.05 7.00 1.50
CA LEU A 138 -15.28 5.61 1.14
C LEU A 138 -16.33 4.99 2.05
N THR A 139 -17.42 4.49 1.51
CA THR A 139 -18.39 3.65 2.20
C THR A 139 -18.32 2.24 1.60
N PRO A 140 -17.88 1.21 2.36
CA PRO A 140 -17.79 -0.14 1.83
C PRO A 140 -19.18 -0.72 1.58
N ARG A 141 -19.36 -1.37 0.42
CA ARG A 141 -20.63 -2.03 0.03
C ARG A 141 -20.90 -3.33 0.80
N ARG A 142 -19.86 -3.86 1.44
CA ARG A 142 -19.92 -5.10 2.24
C ARG A 142 -19.24 -4.89 3.59
N LYS A 143 -19.74 -5.55 4.63
CA LYS A 143 -19.12 -5.53 5.97
C LYS A 143 -18.11 -6.67 6.10
N GLU A 144 -16.95 -6.47 5.50
CA GLU A 144 -15.84 -7.42 5.53
C GLU A 144 -14.62 -6.85 6.28
N LYS A 145 -13.79 -7.72 6.88
CA LYS A 145 -12.63 -7.29 7.67
C LYS A 145 -11.55 -6.61 6.82
N ASN A 146 -11.46 -6.97 5.54
CA ASN A 146 -10.46 -6.46 4.61
C ASN A 146 -10.93 -5.21 3.85
N LEU A 147 -12.17 -4.78 4.08
CA LEU A 147 -12.67 -3.50 3.58
C LEU A 147 -12.57 -2.45 4.68
N VAL A 148 -12.45 -1.20 4.27
CA VAL A 148 -12.30 -0.06 5.17
C VAL A 148 -13.35 1.01 4.90
N ARG A 149 -13.65 1.85 5.88
CA ARG A 149 -14.45 3.06 5.68
C ARG A 149 -13.62 4.26 6.12
N GLY A 150 -13.75 5.39 5.44
CA GLY A 150 -13.00 6.59 5.77
C GLY A 150 -12.74 7.47 4.57
N ASN A 151 -11.62 8.16 4.54
CA ASN A 151 -11.30 9.12 3.49
C ASN A 151 -10.03 8.73 2.72
N ILE A 152 -10.03 9.08 1.43
CA ILE A 152 -8.85 8.98 0.57
C ILE A 152 -8.53 10.35 -0.03
N TRP A 153 -7.24 10.60 -0.20
CA TRP A 153 -6.69 11.75 -0.91
C TRP A 153 -6.23 11.30 -2.30
N VAL A 154 -6.94 11.75 -3.31
CA VAL A 154 -6.70 11.41 -4.71
C VAL A 154 -6.04 12.60 -5.38
N ASP A 155 -4.84 12.43 -5.89
CA ASP A 155 -4.13 13.49 -6.62
C ASP A 155 -4.95 13.98 -7.83
N ALA A 156 -5.10 15.28 -7.96
CA ALA A 156 -5.95 15.89 -8.96
C ALA A 156 -5.43 15.76 -10.39
N ASP A 157 -4.12 15.50 -10.57
CA ASP A 157 -3.48 15.37 -11.88
C ASP A 157 -3.35 13.91 -12.30
N THR A 158 -2.85 13.05 -11.39
CA THR A 158 -2.55 11.64 -11.68
C THR A 158 -3.68 10.69 -11.35
N TYR A 159 -4.65 11.10 -10.53
CA TYR A 159 -5.75 10.27 -10.00
C TYR A 159 -5.28 9.04 -9.20
N LEU A 160 -4.04 9.04 -8.73
CA LEU A 160 -3.51 8.05 -7.82
C LEU A 160 -3.85 8.44 -6.37
N VAL A 161 -4.10 7.44 -5.53
CA VAL A 161 -4.34 7.67 -4.11
C VAL A 161 -3.00 7.91 -3.43
N HIS A 162 -2.87 9.04 -2.72
CA HIS A 162 -1.67 9.41 -1.96
C HIS A 162 -1.77 9.03 -0.49
N ARG A 163 -2.97 9.09 0.05
CA ARG A 163 -3.23 8.83 1.46
C ARG A 163 -4.60 8.18 1.63
N THR A 164 -4.71 7.32 2.62
CA THR A 164 -5.98 6.77 3.10
C THR A 164 -6.01 6.91 4.60
N GLU A 165 -7.09 7.45 5.15
CA GLU A 165 -7.39 7.43 6.59
C GLU A 165 -8.70 6.69 6.79
N ALA A 166 -8.65 5.59 7.51
CA ALA A 166 -9.79 4.69 7.55
C ALA A 166 -9.86 3.85 8.83
N GLU A 167 -11.00 3.25 9.03
CA GLU A 167 -11.26 2.20 10.01
C GLU A 167 -11.75 0.93 9.32
N PRO A 168 -11.59 -0.27 9.91
CA PRO A 168 -12.12 -1.49 9.32
C PRO A 168 -13.65 -1.44 9.18
N ALA A 169 -14.18 -1.91 8.06
CA ALA A 169 -15.64 -2.00 7.83
C ALA A 169 -16.34 -2.98 8.79
N LYS A 170 -15.57 -3.91 9.34
CA LYS A 170 -16.02 -4.88 10.35
C LYS A 170 -14.97 -4.99 11.44
N SER A 171 -15.41 -5.09 12.69
CA SER A 171 -14.52 -5.30 13.83
C SER A 171 -13.54 -6.45 13.57
N LEU A 172 -12.25 -6.20 13.80
CA LEU A 172 -11.19 -7.19 13.61
C LEU A 172 -11.26 -8.28 14.68
N SER A 173 -11.59 -7.89 15.92
CA SER A 173 -11.63 -8.79 17.07
C SER A 173 -12.40 -8.14 18.23
N TRP A 174 -12.94 -8.94 19.15
CA TRP A 174 -13.55 -8.43 20.39
C TRP A 174 -12.52 -7.85 21.38
N TRP A 175 -11.22 -8.13 21.18
CA TRP A 175 -10.12 -7.59 21.98
C TRP A 175 -9.64 -6.22 21.52
N VAL A 176 -9.95 -5.84 20.28
CA VAL A 176 -9.40 -4.65 19.63
C VAL A 176 -10.56 -3.76 19.22
N ARG A 177 -10.53 -2.51 19.67
CA ARG A 177 -11.54 -1.49 19.40
C ARG A 177 -10.90 -0.24 18.84
N ASP A 178 -11.72 0.63 18.27
CA ASP A 178 -11.36 1.97 17.83
C ASP A 178 -10.10 1.98 16.95
N VAL A 179 -10.07 1.04 15.99
CA VAL A 179 -8.96 0.89 15.06
C VAL A 179 -8.99 2.03 14.06
N ARG A 180 -7.92 2.82 14.01
CA ARG A 180 -7.69 3.85 12.98
C ARG A 180 -6.45 3.49 12.22
N MET A 181 -6.52 3.59 10.89
CA MET A 181 -5.43 3.27 10.00
C MET A 181 -5.14 4.43 9.08
N VAL A 182 -3.87 4.67 8.85
CA VAL A 182 -3.37 5.60 7.84
C VAL A 182 -2.44 4.83 6.92
N PHE A 183 -2.66 4.96 5.62
CA PHE A 183 -1.78 4.42 4.59
C PHE A 183 -1.25 5.55 3.74
N VAL A 184 0.04 5.52 3.45
CA VAL A 184 0.71 6.50 2.59
C VAL A 184 1.31 5.77 1.40
N TYR A 185 1.15 6.39 0.23
CA TYR A 185 1.58 5.83 -1.04
C TYR A 185 2.60 6.75 -1.70
N GLY A 186 3.52 6.17 -2.46
CA GLY A 186 4.57 6.91 -3.13
C GLY A 186 5.09 6.22 -4.38
N ASN A 187 5.86 6.98 -5.16
CA ASN A 187 6.54 6.45 -6.34
C ASN A 187 7.80 5.69 -5.92
N VAL A 188 7.90 4.44 -6.32
CA VAL A 188 9.06 3.59 -6.15
C VAL A 188 9.49 3.11 -7.53
N GLU A 189 10.45 3.78 -8.12
CA GLU A 189 10.98 3.50 -9.47
C GLU A 189 9.89 3.31 -10.54
N GLY A 190 8.91 4.19 -10.57
CA GLY A 190 7.81 4.18 -11.53
C GLY A 190 6.58 3.37 -11.12
N MET A 191 6.65 2.60 -10.04
CA MET A 191 5.53 1.90 -9.43
C MET A 191 4.93 2.76 -8.31
N TRP A 192 3.62 2.92 -8.28
CA TRP A 192 2.93 3.59 -7.19
C TRP A 192 2.53 2.56 -6.14
N LEU A 193 3.23 2.57 -5.00
CA LEU A 193 3.11 1.55 -3.95
C LEU A 193 2.76 2.20 -2.60
N GLN A 194 2.18 1.41 -1.69
CA GLN A 194 2.10 1.79 -0.29
C GLN A 194 3.51 1.72 0.30
N THR A 195 3.99 2.84 0.85
CA THR A 195 5.36 2.97 1.38
C THR A 195 5.40 3.06 2.90
N ALA A 196 4.29 3.45 3.52
CA ALA A 196 4.17 3.51 4.97
C ALA A 196 2.73 3.24 5.42
N SER A 197 2.59 2.80 6.66
CA SER A 197 1.30 2.75 7.32
C SER A 197 1.41 2.98 8.82
N GLU A 198 0.32 3.43 9.40
CA GLU A 198 0.13 3.56 10.84
C GLU A 198 -1.23 2.96 11.20
N ALA A 199 -1.26 2.17 12.27
CA ALA A 199 -2.51 1.66 12.83
C ALA A 199 -2.50 1.90 14.33
N THR A 200 -3.50 2.64 14.83
CA THR A 200 -3.75 2.86 16.26
C THR A 200 -4.99 2.09 16.66
N ALA A 201 -4.94 1.43 17.80
CA ALA A 201 -6.05 0.65 18.31
C ALA A 201 -6.06 0.61 19.84
N ILE A 202 -7.25 0.49 20.43
CA ILE A 202 -7.42 0.20 21.85
C ILE A 202 -7.47 -1.32 22.02
N VAL A 203 -6.43 -1.88 22.64
CA VAL A 203 -6.36 -3.29 22.99
C VAL A 203 -6.91 -3.46 24.40
N ARG A 204 -7.92 -4.34 24.56
CA ARG A 204 -8.54 -4.60 25.87
C ARG A 204 -7.49 -5.00 26.90
N ILE A 205 -7.52 -4.40 28.09
CA ILE A 205 -6.56 -4.57 29.18
C ILE A 205 -5.22 -3.84 28.95
N LEU A 206 -4.68 -3.79 27.73
CA LEU A 206 -3.38 -3.20 27.45
C LEU A 206 -3.44 -1.71 27.11
N GLY A 207 -4.64 -1.18 26.79
CA GLY A 207 -4.85 0.21 26.43
C GLY A 207 -4.50 0.50 24.96
N GLU A 208 -4.24 1.79 24.66
CA GLU A 208 -3.93 2.24 23.32
C GLU A 208 -2.52 1.84 22.88
N HIS A 209 -2.44 1.33 21.68
CA HIS A 209 -1.19 0.97 21.01
C HIS A 209 -1.20 1.44 19.58
N THR A 210 -0.03 1.89 19.12
CA THR A 210 0.18 2.28 17.72
C THR A 210 1.28 1.41 17.12
N ILE A 211 1.03 0.85 15.95
CA ILE A 211 2.03 0.21 15.11
C ILE A 211 2.27 1.08 13.89
N VAL A 212 3.54 1.39 13.63
CA VAL A 212 3.99 2.13 12.44
C VAL A 212 4.79 1.19 11.59
N SER A 213 4.52 1.15 10.29
CA SER A 213 5.36 0.47 9.31
C SER A 213 5.93 1.44 8.30
N GLN A 214 7.17 1.22 7.90
CA GLN A 214 7.85 2.00 6.88
C GLN A 214 8.71 1.11 6.01
N ASP A 215 8.61 1.27 4.71
CA ASP A 215 9.50 0.64 3.75
C ASP A 215 10.83 1.41 3.72
N VAL A 216 11.91 0.71 4.05
CA VAL A 216 13.23 1.32 4.27
C VAL A 216 14.11 1.19 3.03
N LYS A 217 14.06 0.04 2.37
CA LYS A 217 14.91 -0.26 1.21
C LYS A 217 14.18 -1.15 0.23
N TYR A 218 14.21 -0.77 -1.05
CA TYR A 218 13.74 -1.59 -2.16
C TYR A 218 14.91 -2.14 -2.97
N ASN A 219 14.80 -3.43 -3.35
CA ASN A 219 15.64 -4.06 -4.35
C ASN A 219 14.71 -4.55 -5.46
N ILE A 220 14.78 -3.91 -6.63
CA ILE A 220 13.89 -4.19 -7.77
C ILE A 220 14.66 -5.06 -8.76
N ASP A 221 13.98 -6.05 -9.34
CA ASP A 221 14.53 -7.00 -10.33
C ASP A 221 15.65 -7.94 -9.83
N GLU A 222 16.06 -7.88 -8.57
CA GLU A 222 17.08 -8.77 -8.00
C GLU A 222 16.68 -10.26 -8.02
N LEU A 223 15.39 -10.56 -8.00
CA LEU A 223 14.87 -11.93 -8.02
C LEU A 223 15.14 -12.66 -9.34
N VAL A 224 15.23 -11.93 -10.45
CA VAL A 224 15.54 -12.50 -11.76
C VAL A 224 17.01 -12.94 -11.83
N ALA A 225 17.91 -12.19 -11.19
CA ALA A 225 19.33 -12.52 -11.14
C ALA A 225 19.63 -13.73 -10.22
N ASN A 226 18.92 -13.82 -9.08
CA ASN A 226 19.12 -14.92 -8.10
C ASN A 226 18.44 -16.22 -8.53
N GLY A 227 17.31 -16.17 -9.26
CA GLY A 227 16.67 -17.34 -9.87
C GLY A 227 17.59 -18.00 -10.89
N ARG A 228 18.20 -17.24 -11.78
CA ARG A 228 19.16 -17.76 -12.76
C ARG A 228 20.43 -18.35 -12.14
N ARG A 229 20.87 -17.90 -10.96
CA ARG A 229 22.02 -18.48 -10.23
C ARG A 229 21.67 -19.80 -9.54
N ARG A 230 20.44 -20.00 -9.09
CA ARG A 230 20.04 -21.26 -8.45
C ARG A 230 19.82 -22.39 -9.46
N ASP A 231 19.29 -22.07 -10.64
CA ASP A 231 19.08 -23.05 -11.70
C ASP A 231 20.37 -23.50 -12.39
N SER A 232 21.45 -22.70 -12.31
CA SER A 232 22.75 -23.06 -12.88
C SER A 232 23.63 -23.94 -11.95
N HIS A 233 23.19 -24.28 -10.75
CA HIS A 233 23.91 -25.10 -9.78
C HIS A 233 23.25 -26.43 -9.43
N LEU A 234 22.23 -26.85 -10.21
CA LEU A 234 21.68 -28.21 -10.16
C LEU A 234 22.33 -29.08 -11.24
N ASP A 235 23.64 -29.21 -11.21
CA ASP A 235 24.34 -30.34 -11.84
C ASP A 235 24.08 -31.57 -10.98
N ILE A 236 23.12 -32.38 -11.41
CA ILE A 236 22.86 -33.72 -10.86
C ILE A 236 23.99 -34.62 -11.33
N PRO A 237 24.80 -35.22 -10.44
CA PRO A 237 25.76 -36.22 -10.84
C PRO A 237 24.98 -37.44 -11.36
N ARG A 238 25.18 -37.81 -12.63
CA ARG A 238 24.70 -39.08 -13.19
C ARG A 238 25.29 -40.23 -12.37
N ALA A 239 24.43 -40.97 -11.70
CA ALA A 239 24.78 -42.22 -11.03
C ALA A 239 25.36 -43.19 -12.06
N GLY A 240 26.64 -43.57 -11.87
CA GLY A 240 27.33 -44.57 -12.66
C GLY A 240 26.65 -45.94 -12.53
N SER A 241 26.38 -46.54 -13.66
CA SER A 241 25.97 -47.93 -13.80
C SER A 241 27.08 -48.87 -13.32
N THR A 242 26.92 -49.45 -12.14
CA THR A 242 27.79 -50.59 -11.69
C THR A 242 27.25 -51.87 -12.25
N THR A 243 27.93 -52.35 -13.27
CA THR A 243 27.76 -53.72 -13.83
C THR A 243 28.19 -54.72 -12.77
N ARG A 244 27.28 -55.53 -12.26
CA ARG A 244 27.56 -56.72 -11.46
C ARG A 244 28.01 -57.85 -12.36
N GLN A 245 29.29 -58.15 -12.35
CA GLN A 245 29.78 -59.46 -12.86
C GLN A 245 29.49 -60.54 -11.82
N SER A 246 28.72 -61.50 -12.23
CA SER A 246 28.58 -62.79 -11.56
C SER A 246 29.78 -63.65 -11.85
N SER A 247 30.51 -64.10 -10.85
CA SER A 247 31.39 -65.23 -10.95
C SER A 247 30.88 -66.35 -10.04
N LEU A 248 30.34 -67.39 -10.66
CA LEU A 248 30.21 -68.69 -10.09
C LEU A 248 31.59 -69.35 -10.02
N SER A 249 31.97 -69.89 -8.87
CA SER A 249 32.80 -71.10 -8.83
C SER A 249 32.83 -71.75 -7.46
N LYS A 250 32.35 -73.00 -7.43
CA LYS A 250 32.57 -74.10 -6.48
C LYS A 250 32.25 -73.94 -5.01
#